data_d12bc140908f5e048217fdab1834c7c3
#
_entry.id   d12bc140908f5e048217fdab1834c7c3
#
_cell.length_a   1.000
_cell.length_b   1.000
_cell.length_c   1.000
_cell.angle_alpha   90.00
_cell.angle_beta   90.00
_cell.angle_gamma   90.00
#
_symmetry.space_group_name_H-M   'P 1'
#
loop_
_entity.id
_entity.type
_entity.pdbx_description
1 polymer ?
#
loop_
_entity_poly.entity_id
_entity_poly.type
_entity_poly.pdbx_seq_one_letter_code
_entity_poly.pdbx_strand_id
1 'polypeptide(L)'
;MNFTDTLKVQTSLSGGYDEDGNPIESIFQWILFGKEKNSIIFTNEKAAKVSLNDGNEYVYSYVIIAKLKKDLIPLIPREGQKVHIHKSDGTIDKEMEVKGFVTLKNRYLKIWV
;
A
#
# COMPACT_ATOMS: atom_id res chain seq x y z
N MET A 1 -3.84 18.59 7.24
CA MET A 1 -4.33 17.20 7.11
C MET A 1 -3.78 16.39 8.26
N ASN A 2 -4.64 15.73 9.01
CA ASN A 2 -4.24 14.91 10.15
C ASN A 2 -4.13 13.45 9.73
N PHE A 3 -2.95 12.88 9.85
CA PHE A 3 -2.69 11.48 9.53
C PHE A 3 -2.93 10.63 10.78
N THR A 4 -4.06 9.94 10.81
CA THR A 4 -4.52 9.17 11.97
C THR A 4 -4.57 7.68 11.72
N ASP A 5 -4.46 7.25 10.47
CA ASP A 5 -4.62 5.87 10.05
C ASP A 5 -3.27 5.23 9.75
N THR A 6 -3.21 3.92 9.77
CA THR A 6 -1.96 3.17 9.63
C THR A 6 -1.97 2.33 8.36
N LEU A 7 -0.90 2.42 7.59
CA LEU A 7 -0.66 1.63 6.39
C LEU A 7 0.54 0.71 6.61
N LYS A 8 0.34 -0.58 6.37
CA LYS A 8 1.43 -1.57 6.31
C LYS A 8 1.54 -2.10 4.90
N VAL A 9 2.77 -2.31 4.47
CA VAL A 9 3.09 -2.86 3.16
C VAL A 9 3.83 -4.18 3.32
N GLN A 10 3.75 -5.03 2.30
CA GLN A 10 4.50 -6.28 2.29
C GLN A 10 5.87 -6.07 1.70
N THR A 11 6.87 -6.65 2.36
CA THR A 11 8.20 -6.82 1.77
C THR A 11 8.48 -8.31 1.65
N SER A 12 9.18 -8.70 0.60
CA SER A 12 9.66 -10.06 0.49
C SER A 12 11.12 -10.11 0.91
N LEU A 13 11.44 -11.09 1.77
CA LEU A 13 12.82 -11.48 2.00
C LEU A 13 13.12 -12.59 1.01
N SER A 14 14.04 -12.36 0.09
CA SER A 14 14.47 -13.38 -0.84
C SER A 14 15.09 -14.53 -0.07
N GLY A 15 14.58 -15.75 -0.28
CA GLY A 15 15.14 -16.94 0.33
C GLY A 15 16.47 -17.38 -0.27
N GLY A 16 16.80 -16.94 -1.50
CA GLY A 16 18.01 -17.37 -2.20
C GLY A 16 18.01 -18.86 -2.51
N TYR A 17 19.18 -19.47 -2.36
CA TYR A 17 19.38 -20.90 -2.58
C TYR A 17 20.05 -21.51 -1.35
N ASP A 18 19.68 -22.76 -1.01
CA ASP A 18 20.34 -23.51 0.04
C ASP A 18 21.71 -24.06 -0.44
N GLU A 19 22.42 -24.78 0.44
CA GLU A 19 23.74 -25.35 0.13
C GLU A 19 23.69 -26.35 -1.01
N ASP A 20 22.55 -27.01 -1.21
CA ASP A 20 22.36 -28.01 -2.29
C ASP A 20 21.86 -27.37 -3.60
N GLY A 21 21.75 -26.05 -3.65
CA GLY A 21 21.28 -25.32 -4.82
C GLY A 21 19.76 -25.30 -5.00
N ASN A 22 19.00 -25.74 -4.02
CA ASN A 22 17.54 -25.70 -4.06
C ASN A 22 17.02 -24.31 -3.72
N PRO A 23 15.98 -23.81 -4.42
CA PRO A 23 15.41 -22.52 -4.10
C PRO A 23 14.73 -22.54 -2.73
N ILE A 24 14.99 -21.52 -1.93
CA ILE A 24 14.32 -21.28 -0.66
C ILE A 24 13.14 -20.34 -0.91
N GLU A 25 11.95 -20.66 -0.35
CA GLU A 25 10.77 -19.82 -0.52
C GLU A 25 11.00 -18.40 0.02
N SER A 26 10.49 -17.41 -0.72
CA SER A 26 10.47 -16.04 -0.25
C SER A 26 9.48 -15.90 0.90
N ILE A 27 9.89 -15.21 1.96
CA ILE A 27 9.04 -14.92 3.12
C ILE A 27 8.52 -13.50 2.97
N PHE A 28 7.21 -13.33 3.08
CA PHE A 28 6.58 -12.00 3.12
C PHE A 28 6.49 -11.51 4.55
N GLN A 29 6.76 -10.26 4.72
CA GLN A 29 6.73 -9.60 6.01
C GLN A 29 5.96 -8.28 5.92
N TRP A 30 5.08 -8.02 6.89
CA TRP A 30 4.39 -6.74 6.99
C TRP A 30 5.27 -5.72 7.70
N ILE A 31 5.41 -4.56 7.10
CA ILE A 31 6.12 -3.43 7.72
C ILE A 31 5.28 -2.17 7.64
N LEU A 32 5.47 -1.28 8.60
CA LEU A 32 4.83 0.02 8.59
C LEU A 32 5.35 0.87 7.42
N PHE A 33 4.43 1.54 6.73
CA PHE A 33 4.82 2.54 5.73
C PHE A 33 5.18 3.84 6.46
N GLY A 34 6.45 3.97 6.77
CA GLY A 34 7.02 5.07 7.55
C GLY A 34 6.88 4.86 9.04
N LYS A 35 5.69 5.05 9.56
CA LYS A 35 5.37 4.92 10.98
C LYS A 35 3.88 4.67 11.16
N GLU A 36 3.46 4.41 12.38
CA GLU A 36 2.04 4.43 12.72
C GLU A 36 1.46 5.82 12.51
N LYS A 37 0.18 5.89 12.14
CA LYS A 37 -0.53 7.16 11.92
C LYS A 37 0.15 8.04 10.87
N ASN A 38 0.62 7.42 9.80
CA ASN A 38 1.27 8.10 8.68
C ASN A 38 0.38 8.26 7.45
N SER A 39 -0.88 7.89 7.54
CA SER A 39 -1.82 7.90 6.44
C SER A 39 -3.23 8.30 6.84
N ILE A 40 -4.08 8.51 5.83
CA ILE A 40 -5.51 8.72 5.99
C ILE A 40 -6.22 7.83 4.99
N ILE A 41 -7.28 7.16 5.45
CA ILE A 41 -8.10 6.26 4.63
C ILE A 41 -9.44 6.95 4.35
N PHE A 42 -9.80 7.06 3.07
CA PHE A 42 -11.08 7.59 2.63
C PHE A 42 -11.89 6.48 1.97
N THR A 43 -13.16 6.38 2.33
CA THR A 43 -14.08 5.44 1.71
C THR A 43 -14.60 6.00 0.39
N ASN A 44 -14.69 5.15 -0.64
CA ASN A 44 -15.27 5.50 -1.93
C ASN A 44 -16.80 5.32 -1.87
N GLU A 45 -17.50 6.27 -1.28
CA GLU A 45 -18.94 6.20 -1.07
C GLU A 45 -19.75 6.29 -2.37
N LYS A 46 -19.18 6.90 -3.39
CA LYS A 46 -19.88 7.14 -4.68
C LYS A 46 -19.58 6.10 -5.73
N ALA A 47 -18.85 5.05 -5.40
CA ALA A 47 -18.38 4.03 -6.33
C ALA A 47 -17.68 4.63 -7.57
N ALA A 48 -16.93 5.69 -7.36
CA ALA A 48 -16.17 6.34 -8.43
C ALA A 48 -15.13 5.39 -9.00
N LYS A 49 -14.79 5.58 -10.27
CA LYS A 49 -13.76 4.80 -10.96
C LYS A 49 -12.50 5.62 -11.10
N VAL A 50 -11.37 4.95 -11.08
CA VAL A 50 -10.07 5.56 -11.37
C VAL A 50 -9.53 4.99 -12.68
N SER A 51 -9.02 5.86 -13.54
CA SER A 51 -8.33 5.46 -14.77
C SER A 51 -6.83 5.38 -14.47
N LEU A 52 -6.24 4.22 -14.71
CA LEU A 52 -4.84 3.96 -14.42
C LEU A 52 -3.99 3.95 -15.70
N ASN A 53 -2.67 3.84 -15.52
CA ASN A 53 -1.69 3.91 -16.62
C ASN A 53 -1.84 2.82 -17.66
N ASP A 54 -2.50 1.71 -17.34
CA ASP A 54 -2.79 0.63 -18.29
C ASP A 54 -3.98 0.95 -19.22
N GLY A 55 -4.59 2.12 -19.08
CA GLY A 55 -5.75 2.53 -19.87
C GLY A 55 -7.09 1.97 -19.39
N ASN A 56 -7.09 1.14 -18.36
CA ASN A 56 -8.32 0.58 -17.79
C ASN A 56 -8.87 1.44 -16.66
N GLU A 57 -10.17 1.34 -16.44
CA GLU A 57 -10.85 1.93 -15.31
C GLU A 57 -11.10 0.87 -14.24
N TYR A 58 -10.87 1.24 -12.97
CA TYR A 58 -11.08 0.35 -11.83
C TYR A 58 -12.01 1.00 -10.82
N VAL A 59 -12.96 0.21 -10.30
CA VAL A 59 -13.71 0.61 -9.11
C VAL A 59 -12.84 0.29 -7.90
N TYR A 60 -12.60 1.27 -7.07
CA TYR A 60 -11.83 1.11 -5.83
C TYR A 60 -12.76 1.22 -4.62
N SER A 61 -12.35 0.62 -3.50
CA SER A 61 -13.11 0.67 -2.24
C SER A 61 -12.64 1.81 -1.34
N TYR A 62 -11.34 2.06 -1.31
CA TYR A 62 -10.73 3.08 -0.47
C TYR A 62 -9.62 3.81 -1.20
N VAL A 63 -9.42 5.06 -0.81
CA VAL A 63 -8.24 5.85 -1.18
C VAL A 63 -7.42 6.07 0.07
N ILE A 64 -6.13 5.84 -0.03
CA ILE A 64 -5.20 6.06 1.07
C ILE A 64 -4.23 7.16 0.66
N ILE A 65 -4.09 8.17 1.50
CA ILE A 65 -3.07 9.20 1.33
C ILE A 65 -2.08 9.04 2.48
N ALA A 66 -0.83 8.83 2.15
CA ALA A 66 0.25 8.66 3.11
C ALA A 66 1.34 9.71 2.90
N LYS A 67 2.01 10.09 3.97
CA LYS A 67 3.20 10.94 3.86
C LYS A 67 4.31 10.14 3.21
N LEU A 68 4.93 10.74 2.20
CA LEU A 68 6.03 10.12 1.48
C LEU A 68 7.33 10.86 1.79
N LYS A 69 8.33 10.10 2.19
CA LYS A 69 9.70 10.57 2.35
C LYS A 69 10.58 9.81 1.38
N LYS A 70 11.75 10.35 1.09
CA LYS A 70 12.70 9.79 0.13
C LYS A 70 13.07 8.33 0.44
N ASP A 71 13.24 7.99 1.72
CA ASP A 71 13.55 6.63 2.18
C ASP A 71 12.39 5.65 2.00
N LEU A 72 11.15 6.13 1.82
CA LEU A 72 9.97 5.30 1.64
C LEU A 72 9.70 4.96 0.17
N ILE A 73 10.35 5.61 -0.76
CA ILE A 73 10.12 5.37 -2.19
C ILE A 73 10.29 3.89 -2.57
N PRO A 74 11.32 3.16 -2.11
CA PRO A 74 11.45 1.74 -2.40
C PRO A 74 10.34 0.87 -1.82
N LEU A 75 9.59 1.37 -0.85
CA LEU A 75 8.51 0.64 -0.17
C LEU A 75 7.13 0.91 -0.77
N ILE A 76 7.02 1.75 -1.78
CA ILE A 76 5.74 2.05 -2.43
C ILE A 76 5.15 0.75 -2.98
N PRO A 77 3.94 0.37 -2.53
CA PRO A 77 3.30 -0.85 -3.02
C PRO A 77 2.82 -0.64 -4.47
N ARG A 78 3.10 -1.62 -5.30
CA ARG A 78 2.73 -1.57 -6.71
C ARG A 78 1.40 -2.27 -6.95
N GLU A 79 0.82 -2.02 -8.11
CA GLU A 79 -0.40 -2.68 -8.57
C GLU A 79 -0.32 -4.19 -8.39
N GLY A 80 -1.38 -4.78 -7.84
CA GLY A 80 -1.46 -6.20 -7.54
C GLY A 80 -0.88 -6.62 -6.20
N GLN A 81 -0.08 -5.78 -5.56
CA GLN A 81 0.44 -6.08 -4.23
C GLN A 81 -0.62 -5.81 -3.17
N LYS A 82 -0.48 -6.48 -2.02
CA LYS A 82 -1.40 -6.29 -0.90
C LYS A 82 -0.85 -5.28 0.10
N VAL A 83 -1.77 -4.52 0.68
CA VAL A 83 -1.49 -3.64 1.80
C VAL A 83 -2.45 -3.97 2.93
N HIS A 84 -2.04 -3.68 4.16
CA HIS A 84 -2.92 -3.76 5.32
C HIS A 84 -3.28 -2.34 5.75
N ILE A 85 -4.57 -2.06 5.81
CA ILE A 85 -5.07 -0.74 6.19
C ILE A 85 -5.79 -0.82 7.53
N HIS A 86 -5.50 0.12 8.40
CA HIS A 86 -6.10 0.23 9.71
C HIS A 86 -6.54 1.67 9.99
N LYS A 87 -7.85 1.86 10.09
CA LYS A 87 -8.42 3.16 10.44
C LYS A 87 -8.42 3.34 11.95
N SER A 88 -8.10 4.55 12.40
CA SER A 88 -7.93 4.84 13.84
C SER A 88 -9.15 4.53 14.69
N ASP A 89 -10.35 4.62 14.14
CA ASP A 89 -11.60 4.27 14.84
C ASP A 89 -11.91 2.78 14.87
N GLY A 90 -11.07 1.95 14.24
CA GLY A 90 -11.23 0.50 14.17
C GLY A 90 -12.27 -0.01 13.18
N THR A 91 -12.94 0.87 12.42
CA THR A 91 -13.97 0.46 11.46
C THR A 91 -13.40 -0.24 10.23
N ILE A 92 -12.13 0.01 9.91
CA ILE A 92 -11.43 -0.63 8.81
C ILE A 92 -10.14 -1.23 9.36
N ASP A 93 -9.97 -2.54 9.18
CA ASP A 93 -8.78 -3.27 9.60
C ASP A 93 -8.68 -4.53 8.74
N LYS A 94 -8.06 -4.41 7.58
CA LYS A 94 -8.03 -5.51 6.61
C LYS A 94 -6.96 -5.37 5.56
N GLU A 95 -6.68 -6.47 4.87
CA GLU A 95 -5.84 -6.50 3.69
C GLU A 95 -6.63 -6.08 2.45
N MET A 96 -6.00 -5.28 1.61
CA MET A 96 -6.57 -4.86 0.32
C MET A 96 -5.51 -4.98 -0.77
N GLU A 97 -5.95 -5.26 -1.98
CA GLU A 97 -5.08 -5.28 -3.15
C GLU A 97 -4.97 -3.88 -3.75
N VAL A 98 -3.76 -3.45 -4.05
CA VAL A 98 -3.50 -2.15 -4.68
C VAL A 98 -3.98 -2.17 -6.13
N LYS A 99 -4.88 -1.26 -6.48
CA LYS A 99 -5.33 -1.05 -7.86
C LYS A 99 -4.38 -0.14 -8.62
N GLY A 100 -3.80 0.83 -7.96
CA GLY A 100 -2.84 1.74 -8.53
C GLY A 100 -2.40 2.79 -7.51
N PHE A 101 -1.42 3.58 -7.89
CA PHE A 101 -0.92 4.65 -7.05
C PHE A 101 -0.41 5.84 -7.87
N VAL A 102 -0.27 6.98 -7.22
CA VAL A 102 0.38 8.16 -7.78
C VAL A 102 1.10 8.90 -6.66
N THR A 103 2.23 9.50 -6.99
CA THR A 103 2.94 10.37 -6.06
C THR A 103 2.55 11.82 -6.32
N LEU A 104 2.30 12.58 -5.25
CA LEU A 104 1.91 13.98 -5.31
C LEU A 104 3.08 14.83 -4.82
N LYS A 105 3.76 15.53 -5.73
CA LYS A 105 4.89 16.42 -5.44
C LYS A 105 6.00 15.79 -4.62
N ASN A 106 6.17 14.47 -4.68
CA ASN A 106 7.12 13.68 -3.86
C ASN A 106 6.95 13.88 -2.34
N ARG A 107 5.79 14.36 -1.90
CA ARG A 107 5.46 14.56 -0.48
C ARG A 107 4.37 13.62 0.02
N TYR A 108 3.52 13.17 -0.88
CA TYR A 108 2.40 12.29 -0.57
C TYR A 108 2.32 11.16 -1.56
N LEU A 109 1.88 10.02 -1.08
CA LEU A 109 1.53 8.86 -1.88
C LEU A 109 0.01 8.68 -1.81
N LYS A 110 -0.63 8.59 -2.97
CA LYS A 110 -2.05 8.30 -3.07
C LYS A 110 -2.22 6.91 -3.67
N ILE A 111 -2.93 6.04 -2.95
CA ILE A 111 -3.13 4.64 -3.34
C ILE A 111 -4.62 4.36 -3.44
N TRP A 112 -5.03 3.67 -4.51
CA TRP A 112 -6.37 3.14 -4.66
C TRP A 112 -6.37 1.64 -4.38
N VAL A 113 -7.28 1.20 -3.52
CA VAL A 113 -7.41 -0.20 -3.13
C VAL A 113 -8.84 -0.71 -3.22
#